data_c191f3c16f91a32d7767c988fa566361
#
_entry.id   c191f3c16f91a32d7767c988fa566361
#
_cell.length_a   1.000
_cell.length_b   1.000
_cell.length_c   1.000
_cell.angle_alpha   90.00
_cell.angle_beta   90.00
_cell.angle_gamma   90.00
#
_symmetry.space_group_name_H-M   'P 1'
#
loop_
_entity.id
_entity.type
_entity.pdbx_description
1 polymer ?
#
loop_
_entity_poly.entity_id
_entity_poly.type
_entity_poly.pdbx_seq_one_letter_code
_entity_poly.pdbx_strand_id
1 'polypeptide(L)'
;GEKNVIEHHSQVEYEDTDEKMDTRRLATENWDAPVIVTTNVQFFESLFANRSSRCRKLHNMANSVLLFDEAQMFPVNYMTPVLRSLEALVHHFASSVLLCSATQPRLERFLQEKPQELMEDIPGLYRFFKRTRLVNEGLQSYEQVAEAMDGQPQSLCICLTKGEAREISSRIQGEHLYLSTNLCPAHRQQVIRTMKEKLKKGEPCRVVSTSIISVGVDIDFPVVYVEENGVDALIQGAGRCNREGKRKAADSLVHIFATENSQKSRFLKQERQSTQLVAQKFQDLAAPEAIANYFDWLYRAKNGILDEKGIVNLFGKGAYATIGQQFQLIEDHTRNVLIPWNEEAREIVRQLQCGIRTRKLLRKAGRYMVSVWSQTGPRPGLYEQMLADGVTEALDEQMAVLKDLSVYKEETGLTYEQEEGRGLFA
;
A
#
# COMPACT_ATOMS: atom_id res chain seq x y z
N GLY A 1 -30.01 -0.90 -1.33
CA GLY A 1 -29.55 0.42 -1.13
C GLY A 1 -28.45 0.53 -0.06
N GLU A 2 -28.01 1.72 0.18
CA GLU A 2 -26.89 2.12 1.10
C GLU A 2 -27.02 1.58 2.54
N LYS A 3 -28.19 1.20 2.99
CA LYS A 3 -28.43 0.65 4.34
C LYS A 3 -27.86 -0.73 4.58
N ASN A 4 -27.52 -1.46 3.50
CA ASN A 4 -27.09 -2.86 3.57
C ASN A 4 -25.58 -3.03 3.45
N VAL A 5 -24.81 -1.94 3.28
CA VAL A 5 -23.36 -1.97 3.13
C VAL A 5 -22.72 -1.21 4.29
N ILE A 6 -21.78 -1.85 4.93
CA ILE A 6 -20.92 -1.25 5.96
C ILE A 6 -19.49 -1.21 5.45
N GLU A 7 -18.87 -0.04 5.52
CA GLU A 7 -17.45 0.15 5.33
C GLU A 7 -16.74 0.17 6.69
N HIS A 8 -15.72 -0.66 6.86
CA HIS A 8 -14.95 -0.74 8.09
C HIS A 8 -13.44 -0.71 7.82
N HIS A 9 -12.89 0.48 7.72
CA HIS A 9 -11.46 0.73 7.57
C HIS A 9 -11.09 2.11 8.17
N SER A 10 -9.80 2.40 8.32
CA SER A 10 -9.30 3.60 8.99
C SER A 10 -9.68 4.94 8.33
N GLN A 11 -10.06 4.92 7.05
CA GLN A 11 -10.36 6.12 6.26
C GLN A 11 -11.86 6.42 6.16
N VAL A 12 -12.74 5.62 6.78
CA VAL A 12 -14.19 5.86 6.70
C VAL A 12 -14.56 7.14 7.46
N GLU A 13 -15.13 8.10 6.75
CA GLU A 13 -15.72 9.30 7.32
C GLU A 13 -17.22 9.05 7.54
N TYR A 14 -17.65 8.98 8.79
CA TYR A 14 -19.07 9.00 9.13
C TYR A 14 -19.47 10.45 9.40
N GLU A 15 -20.43 11.00 8.66
CA GLU A 15 -21.01 12.32 8.97
C GLU A 15 -21.80 12.26 10.26
N ASP A 16 -21.53 13.16 11.21
CA ASP A 16 -22.09 13.18 12.58
C ASP A 16 -23.53 13.74 12.63
N THR A 17 -24.43 13.24 11.81
CA THR A 17 -25.84 13.64 11.86
C THR A 17 -26.71 12.38 11.95
N ASP A 18 -27.36 12.18 13.12
CA ASP A 18 -28.47 11.28 13.40
C ASP A 18 -28.23 9.97 14.17
N GLU A 19 -29.28 9.59 14.94
CA GLU A 19 -29.46 8.27 15.61
C GLU A 19 -29.19 7.03 14.70
N LYS A 20 -29.30 7.18 13.38
CA LYS A 20 -28.97 6.16 12.37
C LYS A 20 -27.47 5.83 12.34
N MET A 21 -26.63 6.71 12.81
CA MET A 21 -25.19 6.57 12.81
C MET A 21 -24.67 5.70 13.96
N ASP A 22 -25.32 5.75 15.12
CA ASP A 22 -24.99 4.85 16.23
C ASP A 22 -25.29 3.40 15.84
N THR A 23 -26.35 3.14 15.07
CA THR A 23 -26.70 1.81 14.59
C THR A 23 -25.66 1.29 13.59
N ARG A 24 -25.20 2.09 12.62
CA ARG A 24 -24.16 1.70 11.67
C ARG A 24 -22.82 1.43 12.38
N ARG A 25 -22.46 2.27 13.33
CA ARG A 25 -21.24 2.11 14.12
C ARG A 25 -21.30 0.84 14.99
N LEU A 26 -22.43 0.56 15.63
CA LEU A 26 -22.63 -0.68 16.37
C LEU A 26 -22.54 -1.91 15.46
N ALA A 27 -23.10 -1.81 14.25
CA ALA A 27 -23.01 -2.86 13.25
C ALA A 27 -21.56 -3.11 12.76
N THR A 28 -20.68 -2.08 12.73
CA THR A 28 -19.25 -2.29 12.43
C THR A 28 -18.52 -3.05 13.53
N GLU A 29 -18.97 -2.99 14.76
CA GLU A 29 -18.33 -3.71 15.87
C GLU A 29 -18.47 -5.23 15.74
N ASN A 30 -19.60 -5.70 15.21
CA ASN A 30 -19.93 -7.12 15.02
C ASN A 30 -19.89 -7.56 13.56
N TRP A 31 -19.84 -6.61 12.61
CA TRP A 31 -20.07 -6.85 11.18
C TRP A 31 -21.48 -7.39 10.88
N ASP A 32 -22.46 -6.85 11.59
CA ASP A 32 -23.86 -7.23 11.44
C ASP A 32 -24.51 -6.45 10.29
N ALA A 33 -24.17 -6.82 9.06
CA ALA A 33 -24.76 -6.29 7.84
C ALA A 33 -24.60 -7.27 6.68
N PRO A 34 -25.50 -7.24 5.69
CA PRO A 34 -25.45 -8.13 4.53
C PRO A 34 -24.16 -8.02 3.71
N VAL A 35 -23.56 -6.84 3.63
CA VAL A 35 -22.32 -6.58 2.89
C VAL A 35 -21.36 -5.77 3.76
N ILE A 36 -20.17 -6.32 3.95
CA ILE A 36 -19.07 -5.67 4.67
C ILE A 36 -17.92 -5.40 3.70
N VAL A 37 -17.49 -4.14 3.61
CA VAL A 37 -16.26 -3.75 2.90
C VAL A 37 -15.21 -3.41 3.92
N THR A 38 -14.09 -4.14 3.89
CA THR A 38 -13.02 -3.96 4.89
C THR A 38 -11.65 -4.23 4.25
N THR A 39 -10.57 -3.96 4.99
CA THR A 39 -9.21 -4.27 4.55
C THR A 39 -8.80 -5.67 5.01
N ASN A 40 -7.84 -6.30 4.27
CA ASN A 40 -7.23 -7.57 4.68
C ASN A 40 -6.66 -7.49 6.11
N VAL A 41 -6.04 -6.36 6.45
CA VAL A 41 -5.50 -6.11 7.80
C VAL A 41 -6.61 -6.19 8.85
N GLN A 42 -7.70 -5.42 8.67
CA GLN A 42 -8.80 -5.40 9.63
C GLN A 42 -9.49 -6.77 9.74
N PHE A 43 -9.59 -7.52 8.64
CA PHE A 43 -10.16 -8.86 8.63
C PHE A 43 -9.32 -9.83 9.46
N PHE A 44 -8.04 -10.00 9.11
CA PHE A 44 -7.18 -10.99 9.77
C PHE A 44 -6.85 -10.58 11.21
N GLU A 45 -6.59 -9.30 11.49
CA GLU A 45 -6.39 -8.87 12.89
C GLU A 45 -7.64 -9.02 13.76
N SER A 46 -8.85 -9.02 13.18
CA SER A 46 -10.06 -9.37 13.93
C SER A 46 -10.16 -10.88 14.16
N LEU A 47 -9.78 -11.68 13.18
CA LEU A 47 -9.82 -13.15 13.26
C LEU A 47 -8.81 -13.71 14.28
N PHE A 48 -7.60 -13.16 14.32
CA PHE A 48 -6.52 -13.58 15.23
C PHE A 48 -6.49 -12.80 16.55
N ALA A 49 -7.47 -11.94 16.82
CA ALA A 49 -7.50 -11.13 18.03
C ALA A 49 -7.70 -11.99 19.29
N ASN A 50 -7.19 -11.48 20.43
CA ASN A 50 -7.38 -12.07 21.75
C ASN A 50 -8.38 -11.30 22.65
N ARG A 51 -9.01 -10.24 22.11
CA ARG A 51 -10.01 -9.43 22.81
C ARG A 51 -11.41 -9.75 22.30
N SER A 52 -12.35 -10.04 23.21
CA SER A 52 -13.74 -10.36 22.85
C SER A 52 -14.41 -9.31 21.97
N SER A 53 -14.10 -8.03 22.18
CA SER A 53 -14.59 -6.93 21.36
C SER A 53 -14.17 -7.01 19.88
N ARG A 54 -13.06 -7.67 19.57
CA ARG A 54 -12.60 -7.89 18.19
C ARG A 54 -13.04 -9.25 17.65
N CYS A 55 -12.94 -10.33 18.49
CA CYS A 55 -13.26 -11.71 18.09
C CYS A 55 -14.74 -11.91 17.75
N ARG A 56 -15.66 -11.10 18.28
CA ARG A 56 -17.10 -11.25 18.06
C ARG A 56 -17.55 -11.12 16.61
N LYS A 57 -16.67 -10.61 15.71
CA LYS A 57 -16.94 -10.58 14.27
C LYS A 57 -16.95 -11.96 13.63
N LEU A 58 -16.30 -12.96 14.23
CA LEU A 58 -16.19 -14.31 13.70
C LEU A 58 -17.55 -14.96 13.41
N HIS A 59 -18.57 -14.72 14.25
CA HIS A 59 -19.89 -15.32 14.01
C HIS A 59 -20.58 -14.80 12.73
N ASN A 60 -20.27 -13.57 12.28
CA ASN A 60 -20.75 -13.02 11.02
C ASN A 60 -19.81 -13.31 9.84
N MET A 61 -18.60 -13.84 10.08
CA MET A 61 -17.78 -14.45 9.04
C MET A 61 -18.27 -15.86 8.68
N ALA A 62 -18.94 -16.55 9.62
CA ALA A 62 -19.54 -17.84 9.36
C ALA A 62 -20.72 -17.73 8.38
N ASN A 63 -20.90 -18.78 7.53
CA ASN A 63 -21.96 -18.85 6.53
C ASN A 63 -22.00 -17.63 5.59
N SER A 64 -20.83 -17.14 5.21
CA SER A 64 -20.66 -15.96 4.38
C SER A 64 -19.81 -16.25 3.14
N VAL A 65 -19.83 -15.33 2.17
CA VAL A 65 -18.88 -15.30 1.04
C VAL A 65 -17.81 -14.27 1.34
N LEU A 66 -16.57 -14.73 1.42
CA LEU A 66 -15.39 -13.91 1.69
C LEU A 66 -14.65 -13.68 0.38
N LEU A 67 -14.68 -12.44 -0.12
CA LEU A 67 -14.00 -12.05 -1.34
C LEU A 67 -12.73 -11.26 -0.98
N PHE A 68 -11.58 -11.81 -1.35
CA PHE A 68 -10.28 -11.16 -1.18
C PHE A 68 -9.80 -10.65 -2.54
N ASP A 69 -9.85 -9.35 -2.72
CA ASP A 69 -9.23 -8.69 -3.87
C ASP A 69 -7.75 -8.46 -3.61
N GLU A 70 -6.94 -8.48 -4.67
CA GLU A 70 -5.48 -8.38 -4.60
C GLU A 70 -4.85 -9.46 -3.66
N ALA A 71 -5.25 -10.73 -3.83
CA ALA A 71 -4.81 -11.83 -2.97
C ALA A 71 -3.28 -12.02 -2.93
N GLN A 72 -2.53 -11.52 -3.94
CA GLN A 72 -1.06 -11.50 -3.93
C GLN A 72 -0.47 -10.58 -2.85
N MET A 73 -1.29 -9.66 -2.30
CA MET A 73 -0.89 -8.78 -1.19
C MET A 73 -0.96 -9.45 0.18
N PHE A 74 -1.29 -10.74 0.26
CA PHE A 74 -1.23 -11.45 1.53
C PHE A 74 0.20 -11.42 2.08
N PRO A 75 0.36 -11.10 3.38
CA PRO A 75 1.69 -10.94 3.98
C PRO A 75 2.43 -12.28 4.01
N VAL A 76 3.56 -12.35 3.34
CA VAL A 76 4.33 -13.59 3.16
C VAL A 76 4.77 -14.19 4.50
N ASN A 77 5.13 -13.35 5.47
CA ASN A 77 5.54 -13.78 6.82
C ASN A 77 4.39 -14.35 7.67
N TYR A 78 3.14 -14.21 7.24
CA TYR A 78 1.95 -14.79 7.83
C TYR A 78 1.16 -15.68 6.85
N MET A 79 1.77 -16.06 5.72
CA MET A 79 1.08 -16.80 4.65
C MET A 79 0.43 -18.10 5.16
N THR A 80 1.17 -18.90 5.92
CA THR A 80 0.68 -20.18 6.43
C THR A 80 -0.51 -20.00 7.39
N PRO A 81 -0.44 -19.18 8.46
CA PRO A 81 -1.59 -18.99 9.35
C PRO A 81 -2.80 -18.35 8.64
N VAL A 82 -2.57 -17.41 7.72
CA VAL A 82 -3.64 -16.79 6.93
C VAL A 82 -4.40 -17.86 6.12
N LEU A 83 -3.69 -18.64 5.30
CA LEU A 83 -4.35 -19.64 4.46
C LEU A 83 -5.02 -20.75 5.28
N ARG A 84 -4.39 -21.22 6.38
CA ARG A 84 -5.01 -22.18 7.30
C ARG A 84 -6.29 -21.65 7.94
N SER A 85 -6.33 -20.36 8.27
CA SER A 85 -7.55 -19.74 8.80
C SER A 85 -8.68 -19.67 7.79
N LEU A 86 -8.36 -19.39 6.51
CA LEU A 86 -9.34 -19.41 5.43
C LEU A 86 -9.87 -20.82 5.18
N GLU A 87 -9.02 -21.85 5.16
CA GLU A 87 -9.46 -23.26 5.09
C GLU A 87 -10.38 -23.62 6.25
N ALA A 88 -10.05 -23.19 7.48
CA ALA A 88 -10.90 -23.44 8.65
C ALA A 88 -12.29 -22.77 8.51
N LEU A 89 -12.36 -21.55 7.97
CA LEU A 89 -13.65 -20.89 7.72
C LEU A 89 -14.48 -21.63 6.67
N VAL A 90 -13.85 -22.18 5.64
CA VAL A 90 -14.55 -23.00 4.63
C VAL A 90 -15.06 -24.31 5.24
N HIS A 91 -14.18 -25.07 5.95
CA HIS A 91 -14.51 -26.41 6.41
C HIS A 91 -15.42 -26.46 7.63
N HIS A 92 -15.27 -25.48 8.56
CA HIS A 92 -15.94 -25.56 9.87
C HIS A 92 -16.99 -24.48 10.07
N PHE A 93 -17.01 -23.42 9.22
CA PHE A 93 -17.92 -22.30 9.38
C PHE A 93 -18.86 -22.11 8.18
N ALA A 94 -18.93 -23.07 7.27
CA ALA A 94 -19.78 -23.06 6.07
C ALA A 94 -19.60 -21.80 5.20
N SER A 95 -18.42 -21.22 5.19
CA SER A 95 -18.10 -20.03 4.40
C SER A 95 -17.52 -20.42 3.04
N SER A 96 -17.64 -19.54 2.06
CA SER A 96 -16.96 -19.66 0.76
C SER A 96 -15.89 -18.59 0.64
N VAL A 97 -14.73 -18.94 0.10
CA VAL A 97 -13.61 -17.99 -0.10
C VAL A 97 -13.35 -17.85 -1.60
N LEU A 98 -13.35 -16.60 -2.06
CA LEU A 98 -12.95 -16.23 -3.42
C LEU A 98 -11.69 -15.38 -3.37
N LEU A 99 -10.63 -15.83 -4.07
CA LEU A 99 -9.35 -15.13 -4.18
C LEU A 99 -9.24 -14.50 -5.57
N CYS A 100 -9.24 -13.17 -5.63
CA CYS A 100 -9.12 -12.41 -6.87
C CYS A 100 -7.73 -11.80 -6.96
N SER A 101 -7.12 -11.87 -8.14
CA SER A 101 -5.81 -11.26 -8.40
C SER A 101 -5.56 -11.10 -9.89
N ALA A 102 -4.95 -9.98 -10.28
CA ALA A 102 -4.40 -9.82 -11.62
C ALA A 102 -3.11 -10.65 -11.82
N THR A 103 -2.43 -10.99 -10.73
CA THR A 103 -1.19 -11.77 -10.68
C THR A 103 -1.39 -12.93 -9.73
N GLN A 104 -1.86 -14.07 -10.24
CA GLN A 104 -2.20 -15.23 -9.41
C GLN A 104 -0.98 -15.76 -8.62
N PRO A 105 -1.02 -15.70 -7.28
CA PRO A 105 0.14 -15.93 -6.42
C PRO A 105 0.42 -17.42 -6.12
N ARG A 106 -0.13 -18.38 -6.89
CA ARG A 106 0.09 -19.82 -6.71
C ARG A 106 -0.15 -20.32 -5.28
N LEU A 107 -1.21 -19.78 -4.61
CA LEU A 107 -1.54 -20.11 -3.22
C LEU A 107 -2.00 -21.55 -3.03
N GLU A 108 -2.45 -22.20 -4.09
CA GLU A 108 -2.89 -23.61 -4.10
C GLU A 108 -1.82 -24.58 -3.56
N ARG A 109 -0.56 -24.22 -3.63
CA ARG A 109 0.55 -25.03 -3.09
C ARG A 109 0.62 -25.09 -1.57
N PHE A 110 -0.06 -24.17 -0.89
CA PHE A 110 -0.10 -24.05 0.58
C PHE A 110 -1.42 -24.50 1.15
N LEU A 111 -2.43 -24.74 0.32
CA LEU A 111 -3.73 -25.21 0.71
C LEU A 111 -3.77 -26.75 0.74
N GLN A 112 -4.59 -27.32 1.62
CA GLN A 112 -4.83 -28.75 1.69
C GLN A 112 -5.69 -29.23 0.53
N GLU A 113 -6.70 -28.43 0.18
CA GLU A 113 -7.57 -28.69 -0.95
C GLU A 113 -7.26 -27.71 -2.08
N LYS A 114 -7.24 -28.21 -3.30
CA LYS A 114 -6.99 -27.40 -4.48
C LYS A 114 -8.21 -26.50 -4.75
N PRO A 115 -8.06 -25.18 -4.83
CA PRO A 115 -9.15 -24.28 -5.18
C PRO A 115 -9.63 -24.53 -6.60
N GLN A 116 -10.92 -24.29 -6.82
CA GLN A 116 -11.50 -24.34 -8.14
C GLN A 116 -11.22 -23.03 -8.88
N GLU A 117 -10.70 -23.13 -10.10
CA GLU A 117 -10.58 -21.97 -11.00
C GLU A 117 -11.98 -21.63 -11.56
N LEU A 118 -12.36 -20.36 -11.44
CA LEU A 118 -13.66 -19.87 -11.93
C LEU A 118 -13.59 -19.34 -13.36
N MET A 119 -12.38 -18.99 -13.84
CA MET A 119 -12.21 -18.45 -15.19
C MET A 119 -11.86 -19.57 -16.17
N GLU A 120 -12.70 -19.78 -17.17
CA GLU A 120 -12.55 -20.90 -18.12
C GLU A 120 -11.41 -20.70 -19.12
N ASP A 121 -11.17 -19.45 -19.60
CA ASP A 121 -10.13 -19.13 -20.59
C ASP A 121 -9.18 -18.03 -20.09
N ILE A 122 -8.32 -18.38 -19.14
CA ILE A 122 -7.29 -17.46 -18.63
C ILE A 122 -6.36 -16.97 -19.76
N PRO A 123 -5.82 -17.82 -20.66
CA PRO A 123 -4.98 -17.35 -21.75
C PRO A 123 -5.68 -16.37 -22.69
N GLY A 124 -6.96 -16.60 -22.98
CA GLY A 124 -7.78 -15.69 -23.81
C GLY A 124 -7.97 -14.35 -23.14
N LEU A 125 -8.26 -14.33 -21.84
CA LEU A 125 -8.37 -13.09 -21.05
C LEU A 125 -7.06 -12.30 -21.05
N TYR A 126 -5.93 -12.97 -20.84
CA TYR A 126 -4.63 -12.33 -20.89
C TYR A 126 -4.34 -11.66 -22.25
N ARG A 127 -4.60 -12.37 -23.35
CA ARG A 127 -4.46 -11.80 -24.69
C ARG A 127 -5.38 -10.60 -24.91
N PHE A 128 -6.63 -10.69 -24.46
CA PHE A 128 -7.62 -9.62 -24.60
C PHE A 128 -7.24 -8.38 -23.78
N PHE A 129 -6.73 -8.56 -22.56
CA PHE A 129 -6.33 -7.46 -21.68
C PHE A 129 -4.87 -7.02 -21.83
N LYS A 130 -4.13 -7.56 -22.78
CA LYS A 130 -2.75 -7.11 -23.05
C LYS A 130 -2.76 -5.70 -23.65
N ARG A 131 -2.54 -4.70 -22.80
CA ARG A 131 -2.66 -3.27 -23.12
C ARG A 131 -1.34 -2.52 -23.17
N THR A 132 -0.25 -3.15 -22.74
CA THR A 132 1.06 -2.53 -22.59
C THR A 132 2.17 -3.47 -23.04
N ARG A 133 3.34 -2.88 -23.29
CA ARG A 133 4.58 -3.61 -23.54
C ARG A 133 5.60 -3.21 -22.47
N LEU A 134 6.14 -4.19 -21.77
CA LEU A 134 7.22 -4.01 -20.80
C LEU A 134 8.56 -3.94 -21.55
N VAL A 135 9.39 -2.94 -21.23
CA VAL A 135 10.71 -2.72 -21.80
C VAL A 135 11.70 -2.61 -20.64
N ASN A 136 12.72 -3.46 -20.63
CA ASN A 136 13.76 -3.40 -19.61
C ASN A 136 14.89 -2.47 -20.07
N GLU A 137 15.05 -1.35 -19.37
CA GLU A 137 16.07 -0.33 -19.62
C GLU A 137 17.39 -0.61 -18.88
N GLY A 138 17.40 -1.61 -18.01
CA GLY A 138 18.56 -1.95 -17.19
C GLY A 138 18.91 -0.88 -16.16
N LEU A 139 20.20 -0.69 -15.92
CA LEU A 139 20.70 0.31 -14.97
C LEU A 139 20.62 1.70 -15.56
N GLN A 140 19.93 2.60 -14.85
CA GLN A 140 19.75 4.02 -15.22
C GLN A 140 20.19 4.92 -14.08
N SER A 141 20.76 6.06 -14.40
CA SER A 141 20.96 7.12 -13.41
C SER A 141 19.64 7.90 -13.18
N TYR A 142 19.55 8.63 -12.09
CA TYR A 142 18.38 9.48 -11.81
C TYR A 142 18.20 10.57 -12.88
N GLU A 143 19.31 11.10 -13.42
CA GLU A 143 19.32 12.06 -14.52
C GLU A 143 18.72 11.47 -15.79
N GLN A 144 19.13 10.26 -16.16
CA GLN A 144 18.60 9.57 -17.36
C GLN A 144 17.11 9.33 -17.28
N VAL A 145 16.60 8.91 -16.09
CA VAL A 145 15.16 8.73 -15.90
C VAL A 145 14.43 10.08 -15.97
N ALA A 146 14.96 11.13 -15.34
CA ALA A 146 14.37 12.47 -15.37
C ALA A 146 14.33 13.04 -16.81
N GLU A 147 15.42 12.93 -17.57
CA GLU A 147 15.49 13.35 -18.98
C GLU A 147 14.48 12.59 -19.84
N ALA A 148 14.35 11.27 -19.64
CA ALA A 148 13.36 10.46 -20.35
C ALA A 148 11.93 10.90 -20.04
N MET A 149 11.64 11.29 -18.80
CA MET A 149 10.34 11.85 -18.40
C MET A 149 10.11 13.25 -19.00
N ASP A 150 11.13 14.11 -19.04
CA ASP A 150 11.04 15.45 -19.63
C ASP A 150 10.74 15.41 -21.14
N GLY A 151 11.20 14.36 -21.82
CA GLY A 151 10.86 14.09 -23.21
C GLY A 151 9.40 13.70 -23.46
N GLN A 152 8.61 13.44 -22.40
CA GLN A 152 7.21 13.02 -22.52
C GLN A 152 6.28 14.11 -21.99
N PRO A 153 5.18 14.46 -22.69
CA PRO A 153 4.20 15.41 -22.18
C PRO A 153 3.42 14.84 -20.97
N GLN A 154 3.15 13.54 -20.98
CA GLN A 154 2.46 12.84 -19.89
C GLN A 154 3.22 11.56 -19.57
N SER A 155 3.74 11.46 -18.34
CA SER A 155 4.49 10.29 -17.87
C SER A 155 4.34 10.10 -16.37
N LEU A 156 4.43 8.84 -15.94
CA LEU A 156 4.42 8.46 -14.54
C LEU A 156 5.70 7.68 -14.23
N CYS A 157 6.41 8.06 -13.18
CA CYS A 157 7.52 7.27 -12.62
C CYS A 157 7.11 6.72 -11.26
N ILE A 158 7.27 5.41 -11.05
CA ILE A 158 6.98 4.72 -9.80
C ILE A 158 8.29 4.20 -9.22
N CYS A 159 8.71 4.77 -8.09
CA CYS A 159 9.96 4.44 -7.41
C CYS A 159 9.72 3.52 -6.20
N LEU A 160 10.75 2.77 -5.80
CA LEU A 160 10.71 1.89 -4.64
C LEU A 160 10.68 2.67 -3.32
N THR A 161 11.46 3.73 -3.24
CA THR A 161 11.62 4.50 -2.00
C THR A 161 11.28 5.97 -2.20
N LYS A 162 10.94 6.64 -1.11
CA LYS A 162 10.72 8.10 -1.09
C LYS A 162 11.97 8.88 -1.45
N GLY A 163 13.16 8.36 -1.08
CA GLY A 163 14.44 8.96 -1.39
C GLY A 163 14.69 8.99 -2.89
N GLU A 164 14.55 7.85 -3.58
CA GLU A 164 14.70 7.74 -5.03
C GLU A 164 13.67 8.59 -5.79
N ALA A 165 12.43 8.60 -5.31
CA ALA A 165 11.40 9.45 -5.90
C ALA A 165 11.77 10.95 -5.81
N ARG A 166 12.35 11.41 -4.69
CA ARG A 166 12.83 12.79 -4.54
C ARG A 166 14.04 13.08 -5.43
N GLU A 167 14.99 12.15 -5.51
CA GLU A 167 16.18 12.28 -6.34
C GLU A 167 15.81 12.46 -7.82
N ILE A 168 14.90 11.66 -8.35
CA ILE A 168 14.39 11.81 -9.72
C ILE A 168 13.61 13.11 -9.86
N SER A 169 12.69 13.40 -8.94
CA SER A 169 11.85 14.61 -8.95
C SER A 169 12.70 15.90 -8.99
N SER A 170 13.78 15.95 -8.21
CA SER A 170 14.67 17.12 -8.16
C SER A 170 15.44 17.40 -9.47
N ARG A 171 15.51 16.43 -10.38
CA ARG A 171 16.24 16.51 -11.66
C ARG A 171 15.34 16.79 -12.86
N ILE A 172 14.03 16.66 -12.71
CA ILE A 172 13.06 17.01 -13.77
C ILE A 172 13.09 18.52 -13.96
N GLN A 173 13.30 18.95 -15.21
CA GLN A 173 13.39 20.38 -15.56
C GLN A 173 12.01 21.02 -15.73
N GLY A 174 11.02 20.25 -16.16
CA GLY A 174 9.67 20.73 -16.41
C GLY A 174 8.76 20.70 -15.17
N GLU A 175 7.58 21.30 -15.33
CA GLU A 175 6.52 21.17 -14.33
C GLU A 175 6.16 19.70 -14.11
N HIS A 176 6.17 19.27 -12.86
CA HIS A 176 5.82 17.90 -12.47
C HIS A 176 5.13 17.86 -11.11
N LEU A 177 4.52 16.73 -10.80
CA LEU A 177 3.87 16.45 -9.53
C LEU A 177 4.62 15.35 -8.80
N TYR A 178 4.68 15.46 -7.49
CA TYR A 178 5.26 14.44 -6.60
C TYR A 178 4.17 13.82 -5.72
N LEU A 179 4.17 12.51 -5.56
CA LEU A 179 3.19 11.80 -4.74
C LEU A 179 3.83 10.70 -3.89
N SER A 180 3.86 10.91 -2.58
CA SER A 180 4.32 9.91 -1.62
C SER A 180 3.62 10.04 -0.27
N THR A 181 3.93 9.16 0.68
CA THR A 181 3.42 9.25 2.05
C THR A 181 4.08 10.38 2.86
N ASN A 182 5.05 11.12 2.32
CA ASN A 182 5.57 12.36 2.91
C ASN A 182 4.59 13.53 2.80
N LEU A 183 3.63 13.45 1.88
CA LEU A 183 2.51 14.37 1.82
C LEU A 183 1.42 13.94 2.80
N CYS A 184 0.84 14.85 3.55
CA CYS A 184 -0.34 14.52 4.36
C CYS A 184 -1.54 14.13 3.46
N PRO A 185 -2.53 13.35 3.95
CA PRO A 185 -3.63 12.85 3.13
C PRO A 185 -4.40 13.93 2.37
N ALA A 186 -4.65 15.09 2.99
CA ALA A 186 -5.33 16.21 2.33
C ALA A 186 -4.53 16.75 1.13
N HIS A 187 -3.22 16.91 1.29
CA HIS A 187 -2.32 17.34 0.22
C HIS A 187 -2.24 16.29 -0.91
N ARG A 188 -2.12 15.00 -0.56
CA ARG A 188 -2.17 13.92 -1.56
C ARG A 188 -3.45 13.94 -2.38
N GLN A 189 -4.61 14.16 -1.74
CA GLN A 189 -5.88 14.29 -2.46
C GLN A 189 -5.89 15.46 -3.43
N GLN A 190 -5.28 16.59 -3.05
CA GLN A 190 -5.13 17.75 -3.95
C GLN A 190 -4.26 17.40 -5.16
N VAL A 191 -3.08 16.79 -4.95
CA VAL A 191 -2.18 16.36 -6.04
C VAL A 191 -2.89 15.38 -6.97
N ILE A 192 -3.60 14.38 -6.44
CA ILE A 192 -4.36 13.41 -7.24
C ILE A 192 -5.48 14.10 -8.06
N ARG A 193 -6.15 15.09 -7.49
CA ARG A 193 -7.17 15.85 -8.21
C ARG A 193 -6.56 16.62 -9.37
N THR A 194 -5.50 17.38 -9.12
CA THR A 194 -4.76 18.14 -10.15
C THR A 194 -4.27 17.24 -11.27
N MET A 195 -3.68 16.09 -10.93
CA MET A 195 -3.23 15.09 -11.89
C MET A 195 -4.38 14.58 -12.77
N LYS A 196 -5.51 14.20 -12.17
CA LYS A 196 -6.70 13.74 -12.91
C LYS A 196 -7.25 14.81 -13.86
N GLU A 197 -7.29 16.06 -13.43
CA GLU A 197 -7.75 17.19 -14.23
C GLU A 197 -6.83 17.43 -15.43
N LYS A 198 -5.50 17.46 -15.22
CA LYS A 198 -4.50 17.61 -16.30
C LYS A 198 -4.59 16.46 -17.32
N LEU A 199 -4.65 15.21 -16.85
CA LEU A 199 -4.78 14.04 -17.72
C LEU A 199 -6.06 14.09 -18.55
N LYS A 200 -7.21 14.45 -17.93
CA LYS A 200 -8.50 14.56 -18.63
C LYS A 200 -8.50 15.63 -19.71
N LYS A 201 -7.78 16.73 -19.49
CA LYS A 201 -7.65 17.83 -20.46
C LYS A 201 -6.58 17.61 -21.52
N GLY A 202 -5.76 16.55 -21.40
CA GLY A 202 -4.62 16.31 -22.26
C GLY A 202 -3.46 17.29 -22.03
N GLU A 203 -3.43 17.99 -20.89
CA GLU A 203 -2.37 18.91 -20.52
C GLU A 203 -1.09 18.14 -20.12
N PRO A 204 0.10 18.77 -20.24
CA PRO A 204 1.33 18.15 -19.74
C PRO A 204 1.20 17.76 -18.25
N CYS A 205 1.51 16.50 -17.95
CA CYS A 205 1.40 15.94 -16.61
C CYS A 205 2.49 14.90 -16.39
N ARG A 206 3.57 15.27 -15.73
CA ARG A 206 4.63 14.37 -15.29
C ARG A 206 4.47 14.13 -13.82
N VAL A 207 4.54 12.87 -13.38
CA VAL A 207 4.34 12.50 -11.98
C VAL A 207 5.45 11.57 -11.54
N VAL A 208 6.10 11.90 -10.43
CA VAL A 208 7.00 10.99 -9.73
C VAL A 208 6.32 10.53 -8.44
N SER A 209 6.22 9.23 -8.25
CA SER A 209 5.49 8.67 -7.12
C SER A 209 6.19 7.45 -6.53
N THR A 210 5.87 7.12 -5.30
CA THR A 210 6.09 5.78 -4.76
C THR A 210 4.92 4.86 -5.12
N SER A 211 4.97 3.60 -4.69
CA SER A 211 3.92 2.59 -4.93
C SER A 211 2.51 3.00 -4.48
N ILE A 212 2.36 4.08 -3.72
CA ILE A 212 1.05 4.60 -3.26
C ILE A 212 0.09 4.90 -4.42
N ILE A 213 0.61 5.21 -5.61
CA ILE A 213 -0.20 5.47 -6.80
C ILE A 213 -0.74 4.19 -7.44
N SER A 214 -0.13 3.04 -7.14
CA SER A 214 -0.47 1.76 -7.76
C SER A 214 -1.77 1.16 -7.23
N VAL A 215 -2.26 1.60 -6.07
CA VAL A 215 -3.47 1.08 -5.43
C VAL A 215 -4.50 2.20 -5.24
N GLY A 216 -5.75 1.94 -5.59
CA GLY A 216 -6.89 2.83 -5.30
C GLY A 216 -6.95 4.13 -6.11
N VAL A 217 -6.00 4.43 -7.00
CA VAL A 217 -6.04 5.62 -7.85
C VAL A 217 -6.36 5.23 -9.28
N ASP A 218 -7.48 5.74 -9.80
CA ASP A 218 -7.91 5.50 -11.19
C ASP A 218 -7.34 6.59 -12.10
N ILE A 219 -6.29 6.24 -12.85
CA ILE A 219 -5.50 7.11 -13.74
C ILE A 219 -5.00 6.32 -14.94
N ASP A 220 -4.78 7.01 -16.05
CA ASP A 220 -4.31 6.44 -17.31
C ASP A 220 -3.21 7.31 -17.94
N PHE A 221 -1.98 6.83 -17.90
CA PHE A 221 -0.82 7.47 -18.52
C PHE A 221 -0.46 6.82 -19.86
N PRO A 222 0.07 7.58 -20.83
CA PRO A 222 0.59 7.01 -22.08
C PRO A 222 1.92 6.26 -21.88
N VAL A 223 2.76 6.73 -20.96
CA VAL A 223 4.08 6.14 -20.68
C VAL A 223 4.27 6.04 -19.18
N VAL A 224 4.79 4.89 -18.71
CA VAL A 224 5.07 4.65 -17.30
C VAL A 224 6.50 4.14 -17.15
N TYR A 225 7.23 4.68 -16.19
CA TYR A 225 8.53 4.20 -15.73
C TYR A 225 8.33 3.51 -14.38
N VAL A 226 8.81 2.29 -14.21
CA VAL A 226 8.69 1.55 -12.96
C VAL A 226 10.06 1.07 -12.54
N GLU A 227 10.47 1.39 -11.33
CA GLU A 227 11.70 0.86 -10.78
C GLU A 227 11.60 -0.65 -10.53
N GLU A 228 12.68 -1.39 -10.87
CA GLU A 228 12.73 -2.85 -10.81
C GLU A 228 12.32 -3.40 -9.44
N ASN A 229 11.29 -4.24 -9.44
CA ASN A 229 10.64 -4.80 -8.26
C ASN A 229 10.15 -6.23 -8.53
N GLY A 230 9.29 -6.78 -7.68
CA GLY A 230 8.54 -8.00 -7.95
C GLY A 230 7.67 -7.89 -9.20
N VAL A 231 7.50 -8.99 -9.93
CA VAL A 231 6.66 -9.03 -11.15
C VAL A 231 5.24 -8.52 -10.88
N ASP A 232 4.68 -8.85 -9.73
CA ASP A 232 3.36 -8.39 -9.27
C ASP A 232 3.28 -6.86 -9.18
N ALA A 233 4.28 -6.22 -8.59
CA ALA A 233 4.36 -4.76 -8.49
C ALA A 233 4.60 -4.10 -9.85
N LEU A 234 5.43 -4.70 -10.72
CA LEU A 234 5.62 -4.23 -12.10
C LEU A 234 4.32 -4.24 -12.89
N ILE A 235 3.52 -5.31 -12.77
CA ILE A 235 2.23 -5.44 -13.45
C ILE A 235 1.21 -4.45 -12.88
N GLN A 236 1.18 -4.22 -11.57
CA GLN A 236 0.34 -3.18 -10.95
C GLN A 236 0.70 -1.77 -11.48
N GLY A 237 2.00 -1.47 -11.59
CA GLY A 237 2.49 -0.23 -12.21
C GLY A 237 2.09 -0.14 -13.69
N ALA A 238 2.26 -1.22 -14.45
CA ALA A 238 1.83 -1.32 -15.84
C ALA A 238 0.31 -1.10 -15.99
N GLY A 239 -0.48 -1.49 -15.02
CA GLY A 239 -1.92 -1.21 -14.96
C GLY A 239 -2.29 0.28 -14.87
N ARG A 240 -1.31 1.20 -14.78
CA ARG A 240 -1.48 2.66 -14.88
C ARG A 240 -1.14 3.20 -16.28
N CYS A 241 -0.64 2.34 -17.16
CA CYS A 241 -0.37 2.64 -18.55
C CYS A 241 -1.48 2.08 -19.44
N ASN A 242 -2.08 2.91 -20.29
CA ASN A 242 -3.16 2.50 -21.20
C ASN A 242 -4.31 1.75 -20.50
N ARG A 243 -4.62 2.17 -19.27
CA ARG A 243 -5.62 1.52 -18.41
C ARG A 243 -6.98 1.43 -19.07
N GLU A 244 -7.37 2.46 -19.80
CA GLU A 244 -8.65 2.51 -20.51
C GLU A 244 -8.63 1.76 -21.85
N GLY A 245 -7.47 1.26 -22.29
CA GLY A 245 -7.33 0.52 -23.56
C GLY A 245 -7.56 1.36 -24.82
N LYS A 246 -7.39 2.67 -24.71
CA LYS A 246 -7.59 3.62 -25.84
C LYS A 246 -6.44 3.65 -26.83
N ARG A 247 -5.27 3.14 -26.45
CA ARG A 247 -4.04 3.11 -27.24
C ARG A 247 -3.68 1.68 -27.63
N LYS A 248 -2.89 1.52 -28.69
CA LYS A 248 -2.34 0.20 -29.03
C LYS A 248 -1.32 -0.22 -27.99
N ALA A 249 -1.27 -1.50 -27.66
CA ALA A 249 -0.31 -2.05 -26.71
C ALA A 249 1.15 -1.78 -27.13
N ALA A 250 1.45 -1.80 -28.43
CA ALA A 250 2.78 -1.50 -28.96
C ALA A 250 3.25 -0.07 -28.69
N ASP A 251 2.31 0.89 -28.59
CA ASP A 251 2.57 2.31 -28.38
C ASP A 251 2.47 2.69 -26.87
N SER A 252 2.15 1.73 -26.01
CA SER A 252 1.94 1.93 -24.56
C SER A 252 3.07 1.25 -23.80
N LEU A 253 4.16 1.99 -23.62
CA LEU A 253 5.40 1.45 -23.09
C LEU A 253 5.47 1.61 -21.56
N VAL A 254 5.88 0.54 -20.91
CA VAL A 254 6.23 0.54 -19.50
C VAL A 254 7.72 0.23 -19.40
N HIS A 255 8.50 1.23 -19.05
CA HIS A 255 9.95 1.16 -18.92
C HIS A 255 10.32 0.69 -17.52
N ILE A 256 10.97 -0.47 -17.43
CA ILE A 256 11.49 -1.01 -16.17
C ILE A 256 12.94 -0.60 -16.06
N PHE A 257 13.30 0.10 -14.99
CA PHE A 257 14.67 0.54 -14.75
C PHE A 257 15.16 0.12 -13.36
N ALA A 258 16.47 0.02 -13.18
CA ALA A 258 17.12 -0.15 -11.90
C ALA A 258 18.07 1.03 -11.65
N THR A 259 18.27 1.38 -10.39
CA THR A 259 19.28 2.37 -9.98
C THR A 259 20.43 1.69 -9.25
N GLU A 260 21.59 2.35 -9.16
CA GLU A 260 22.69 1.81 -8.34
C GLU A 260 22.28 1.61 -6.88
N ASN A 261 21.45 2.51 -6.34
CA ASN A 261 20.99 2.42 -4.96
C ASN A 261 20.03 1.24 -4.77
N SER A 262 19.08 1.05 -5.70
CA SER A 262 18.17 -0.09 -5.62
C SER A 262 18.91 -1.42 -5.73
N GLN A 263 19.96 -1.52 -6.56
CA GLN A 263 20.76 -2.73 -6.68
C GLN A 263 21.55 -3.07 -5.40
N LYS A 264 22.06 -2.05 -4.71
CA LYS A 264 22.80 -2.19 -3.43
C LYS A 264 21.88 -2.45 -2.24
N SER A 265 20.60 -2.05 -2.35
CA SER A 265 19.61 -2.16 -1.27
C SER A 265 19.22 -3.60 -0.97
N ARG A 266 19.04 -3.89 0.33
CA ARG A 266 18.43 -5.15 0.79
C ARG A 266 16.90 -5.13 0.73
N PHE A 267 16.31 -3.96 0.58
CA PHE A 267 14.87 -3.79 0.47
C PHE A 267 14.36 -4.48 -0.80
N LEU A 268 13.36 -5.32 -0.68
CA LEU A 268 12.77 -6.12 -1.75
C LEU A 268 13.79 -6.93 -2.60
N LYS A 269 14.94 -7.30 -1.99
CA LYS A 269 16.00 -8.02 -2.70
C LYS A 269 15.53 -9.35 -3.28
N GLN A 270 14.74 -10.10 -2.53
CA GLN A 270 14.24 -11.42 -2.95
C GLN A 270 13.23 -11.29 -4.10
N GLU A 271 12.38 -10.27 -4.05
CA GLU A 271 11.42 -9.93 -5.10
C GLU A 271 12.16 -9.60 -6.41
N ARG A 272 13.13 -8.69 -6.36
CA ARG A 272 13.93 -8.32 -7.53
C ARG A 272 14.73 -9.50 -8.11
N GLN A 273 15.41 -10.28 -7.25
CA GLN A 273 16.13 -11.45 -7.69
C GLN A 273 15.21 -12.49 -8.36
N SER A 274 14.01 -12.71 -7.82
CA SER A 274 13.01 -13.57 -8.43
C SER A 274 12.56 -13.05 -9.79
N THR A 275 12.34 -11.74 -9.92
CA THR A 275 12.03 -11.09 -11.21
C THR A 275 13.16 -11.27 -12.24
N GLN A 276 14.41 -11.05 -11.84
CA GLN A 276 15.57 -11.22 -12.72
C GLN A 276 15.73 -12.66 -13.22
N LEU A 277 15.49 -13.66 -12.36
CA LEU A 277 15.50 -15.07 -12.76
C LEU A 277 14.41 -15.39 -13.79
N VAL A 278 13.24 -14.80 -13.62
CA VAL A 278 12.12 -14.97 -14.56
C VAL A 278 12.40 -14.25 -15.88
N ALA A 279 12.95 -13.04 -15.84
CA ALA A 279 13.30 -12.27 -17.03
C ALA A 279 14.33 -12.96 -17.94
N GLN A 280 15.17 -13.85 -17.40
CA GLN A 280 16.08 -14.68 -18.19
C GLN A 280 15.36 -15.76 -19.02
N LYS A 281 14.15 -16.15 -18.63
CA LYS A 281 13.39 -17.25 -19.25
C LYS A 281 12.22 -16.78 -20.09
N PHE A 282 11.61 -15.65 -19.72
CA PHE A 282 10.40 -15.15 -20.31
C PHE A 282 10.62 -13.74 -20.86
N GLN A 283 10.27 -13.52 -22.13
CA GLN A 283 10.30 -12.20 -22.75
C GLN A 283 9.16 -11.28 -22.26
N ASP A 284 8.02 -11.90 -21.94
CA ASP A 284 6.84 -11.20 -21.42
C ASP A 284 6.64 -11.55 -19.94
N LEU A 285 7.02 -10.64 -19.06
CA LEU A 285 6.87 -10.82 -17.61
C LEU A 285 5.40 -10.82 -17.15
N ALA A 286 4.50 -10.27 -17.98
CA ALA A 286 3.07 -10.28 -17.70
C ALA A 286 2.39 -11.59 -18.13
N ALA A 287 3.08 -12.52 -18.79
CA ALA A 287 2.51 -13.81 -19.15
C ALA A 287 2.16 -14.65 -17.89
N PRO A 288 1.04 -15.40 -17.89
CA PRO A 288 0.64 -16.23 -16.75
C PRO A 288 1.73 -17.16 -16.26
N GLU A 289 2.49 -17.75 -17.18
CA GLU A 289 3.59 -18.67 -16.86
C GLU A 289 4.78 -17.95 -16.21
N ALA A 290 5.05 -16.71 -16.61
CA ALA A 290 6.09 -15.87 -16.00
C ALA A 290 5.71 -15.49 -14.58
N ILE A 291 4.46 -15.06 -14.37
CA ILE A 291 3.91 -14.74 -13.04
C ILE A 291 3.98 -15.97 -12.12
N ALA A 292 3.54 -17.12 -12.60
CA ALA A 292 3.59 -18.37 -11.84
C ALA A 292 5.03 -18.74 -11.44
N ASN A 293 5.99 -18.63 -12.37
CA ASN A 293 7.41 -18.86 -12.08
C ASN A 293 7.97 -17.86 -11.07
N TYR A 294 7.58 -16.58 -11.14
CA TYR A 294 7.99 -15.57 -10.18
C TYR A 294 7.58 -15.94 -8.74
N PHE A 295 6.32 -16.28 -8.52
CA PHE A 295 5.86 -16.68 -7.19
C PHE A 295 6.49 -18.00 -6.71
N ASP A 296 6.76 -18.93 -7.60
CA ASP A 296 7.50 -20.16 -7.25
C ASP A 296 8.92 -19.87 -6.76
N TRP A 297 9.64 -18.94 -7.39
CA TRP A 297 10.96 -18.52 -6.93
C TRP A 297 10.88 -17.71 -5.62
N LEU A 298 9.96 -16.76 -5.53
CA LEU A 298 9.77 -15.93 -4.37
C LEU A 298 9.47 -16.77 -3.12
N TYR A 299 8.53 -17.72 -3.21
CA TYR A 299 8.16 -18.55 -2.08
C TYR A 299 9.28 -19.55 -1.69
N ARG A 300 10.08 -20.03 -2.64
CA ARG A 300 11.28 -20.81 -2.31
C ARG A 300 12.31 -19.98 -1.56
N ALA A 301 12.55 -18.76 -2.01
CA ALA A 301 13.49 -17.84 -1.34
C ALA A 301 13.00 -17.46 0.07
N LYS A 302 11.69 -17.43 0.30
CA LYS A 302 11.05 -17.07 1.58
C LYS A 302 10.56 -18.28 2.39
N ASN A 303 10.91 -19.50 2.03
CA ASN A 303 10.35 -20.72 2.64
C ASN A 303 10.48 -20.76 4.18
N GLY A 304 11.53 -20.20 4.76
CA GLY A 304 11.75 -20.18 6.21
C GLY A 304 10.91 -19.17 6.99
N ILE A 305 10.18 -18.27 6.30
CA ILE A 305 9.47 -17.14 6.95
C ILE A 305 7.96 -17.09 6.66
N LEU A 306 7.38 -18.17 6.10
CA LEU A 306 5.93 -18.22 5.79
C LEU A 306 5.03 -18.27 7.04
N ASP A 307 5.58 -18.55 8.19
CA ASP A 307 4.99 -18.44 9.54
C ASP A 307 6.09 -17.99 10.52
N GLU A 308 6.60 -16.78 10.29
CA GLU A 308 7.79 -16.26 10.99
C GLU A 308 7.63 -16.22 12.50
N LYS A 309 6.44 -15.92 12.97
CA LYS A 309 6.10 -15.87 14.41
C LYS A 309 5.63 -17.21 14.98
N GLY A 310 5.57 -18.29 14.18
CA GLY A 310 5.14 -19.61 14.62
C GLY A 310 3.68 -19.69 15.08
N ILE A 311 2.80 -18.89 14.45
CA ILE A 311 1.38 -18.74 14.82
C ILE A 311 0.65 -20.07 14.78
N VAL A 312 0.91 -20.91 13.77
CA VAL A 312 0.27 -22.25 13.67
C VAL A 312 0.62 -23.14 14.84
N ASN A 313 1.88 -23.12 15.29
CA ASN A 313 2.29 -23.90 16.47
C ASN A 313 1.66 -23.36 17.76
N LEU A 314 1.50 -22.04 17.87
CA LEU A 314 0.82 -21.42 19.02
C LEU A 314 -0.65 -21.82 19.10
N PHE A 315 -1.34 -21.98 17.97
CA PHE A 315 -2.70 -22.52 17.93
C PHE A 315 -2.76 -23.94 18.49
N GLY A 316 -1.84 -24.83 18.09
CA GLY A 316 -1.75 -26.19 18.61
C GLY A 316 -1.55 -26.27 20.13
N LYS A 317 -0.97 -25.22 20.71
CA LYS A 317 -0.75 -25.08 22.17
C LYS A 317 -1.88 -24.35 22.90
N GLY A 318 -2.89 -23.85 22.20
CA GLY A 318 -3.97 -23.04 22.77
C GLY A 318 -3.51 -21.66 23.29
N ALA A 319 -2.38 -21.14 22.79
CA ALA A 319 -1.76 -19.90 23.26
C ALA A 319 -2.41 -18.64 22.62
N TYR A 320 -3.73 -18.52 22.67
CA TYR A 320 -4.50 -17.47 21.98
C TYR A 320 -4.12 -16.04 22.39
N ALA A 321 -3.77 -15.83 23.66
CA ALA A 321 -3.30 -14.52 24.12
C ALA A 321 -2.01 -14.09 23.40
N THR A 322 -1.06 -15.01 23.26
CA THR A 322 0.20 -14.79 22.55
C THR A 322 -0.03 -14.57 21.06
N ILE A 323 -0.93 -15.35 20.44
CA ILE A 323 -1.30 -15.18 19.03
C ILE A 323 -1.79 -13.74 18.79
N GLY A 324 -2.76 -13.28 19.59
CA GLY A 324 -3.32 -11.93 19.41
C GLY A 324 -2.34 -10.79 19.69
N GLN A 325 -1.22 -11.06 20.37
CA GLN A 325 -0.13 -10.10 20.56
C GLN A 325 0.87 -10.13 19.40
N GLN A 326 1.16 -11.31 18.86
CA GLN A 326 2.18 -11.51 17.83
C GLN A 326 1.65 -11.36 16.40
N PHE A 327 0.36 -11.65 16.18
CA PHE A 327 -0.24 -11.49 14.87
C PHE A 327 -0.59 -10.01 14.65
N GLN A 328 0.36 -9.28 14.10
CA GLN A 328 0.25 -7.88 13.71
C GLN A 328 0.70 -7.74 12.26
N LEU A 329 -0.23 -7.47 11.37
CA LEU A 329 0.07 -7.32 9.93
C LEU A 329 0.77 -6.00 9.63
N ILE A 330 0.49 -4.98 10.44
CA ILE A 330 1.19 -3.70 10.42
C ILE A 330 1.86 -3.54 11.78
N GLU A 331 3.18 -3.66 11.81
CA GLU A 331 3.97 -3.31 12.99
C GLU A 331 3.99 -1.78 13.09
N ASP A 332 3.39 -1.24 14.13
CA ASP A 332 3.26 0.20 14.32
C ASP A 332 4.53 0.77 14.99
N HIS A 333 5.56 0.96 14.17
CA HIS A 333 6.77 1.67 14.54
C HIS A 333 6.73 3.12 14.08
N THR A 334 5.54 3.71 14.00
CA THR A 334 5.39 5.09 13.55
C THR A 334 4.72 5.97 14.60
N ARG A 335 4.98 7.27 14.52
CA ARG A 335 4.27 8.33 15.23
C ARG A 335 3.82 9.36 14.22
N ASN A 336 2.79 10.09 14.59
CA ASN A 336 2.16 11.02 13.68
C ASN A 336 2.69 12.44 13.90
N VAL A 337 3.07 13.09 12.81
CA VAL A 337 3.40 14.52 12.78
C VAL A 337 2.25 15.25 12.10
N LEU A 338 1.55 16.11 12.85
CA LEU A 338 0.49 16.96 12.36
C LEU A 338 1.07 18.17 11.64
N ILE A 339 0.70 18.33 10.38
CA ILE A 339 1.20 19.37 9.48
C ILE A 339 0.19 20.52 9.44
N PRO A 340 0.52 21.73 9.92
CA PRO A 340 -0.34 22.92 9.81
C PRO A 340 -0.35 23.48 8.37
N TRP A 341 -0.71 22.65 7.42
CA TRP A 341 -0.57 22.87 5.97
C TRP A 341 -1.47 24.00 5.44
N ASN A 342 -2.70 24.08 5.98
CA ASN A 342 -3.67 25.11 5.60
C ASN A 342 -4.37 25.68 6.83
N GLU A 343 -5.34 26.61 6.64
CA GLU A 343 -6.02 27.25 7.76
C GLU A 343 -6.87 26.28 8.59
N GLU A 344 -7.52 25.27 7.96
CA GLU A 344 -8.24 24.22 8.69
C GLU A 344 -7.29 23.43 9.59
N ALA A 345 -6.12 23.05 9.08
CA ALA A 345 -5.11 22.34 9.87
C ALA A 345 -4.56 23.16 11.03
N ARG A 346 -4.33 24.47 10.82
CA ARG A 346 -3.89 25.39 11.88
C ARG A 346 -4.94 25.53 12.99
N GLU A 347 -6.23 25.58 12.62
CA GLU A 347 -7.31 25.61 13.60
C GLU A 347 -7.38 24.30 14.40
N ILE A 348 -7.20 23.14 13.74
CA ILE A 348 -7.12 21.84 14.42
C ILE A 348 -5.97 21.83 15.42
N VAL A 349 -4.78 22.33 15.04
CA VAL A 349 -3.62 22.44 15.93
C VAL A 349 -3.97 23.28 17.16
N ARG A 350 -4.56 24.47 16.99
CA ARG A 350 -4.97 25.35 18.10
C ARG A 350 -5.90 24.63 19.08
N GLN A 351 -6.92 23.95 18.59
CA GLN A 351 -7.86 23.19 19.42
C GLN A 351 -7.17 22.06 20.19
N LEU A 352 -6.27 21.31 19.53
CA LEU A 352 -5.51 20.24 20.18
C LEU A 352 -4.55 20.77 21.26
N GLN A 353 -3.91 21.92 21.03
CA GLN A 353 -3.05 22.60 22.02
C GLN A 353 -3.85 23.12 23.22
N CYS A 354 -5.11 23.52 23.01
CA CYS A 354 -6.05 23.86 24.10
C CYS A 354 -6.58 22.63 24.86
N GLY A 355 -6.11 21.41 24.56
CA GLY A 355 -6.51 20.18 25.24
C GLY A 355 -7.82 19.56 24.73
N ILE A 356 -8.43 20.08 23.67
CA ILE A 356 -9.64 19.50 23.09
C ILE A 356 -9.28 18.19 22.37
N ARG A 357 -9.88 17.06 22.80
CA ARG A 357 -9.60 15.71 22.30
C ARG A 357 -10.88 14.96 21.90
N THR A 358 -11.72 15.59 21.07
CA THR A 358 -12.93 14.90 20.57
C THR A 358 -12.55 13.92 19.43
N ARG A 359 -13.29 12.82 19.30
CA ARG A 359 -13.11 11.87 18.20
C ARG A 359 -13.21 12.55 16.84
N LYS A 360 -14.11 13.49 16.69
CA LYS A 360 -14.31 14.27 15.45
C LYS A 360 -13.07 15.10 15.11
N LEU A 361 -12.49 15.78 16.12
CA LEU A 361 -11.27 16.58 15.93
C LEU A 361 -10.07 15.70 15.56
N LEU A 362 -9.87 14.58 16.27
CA LEU A 362 -8.77 13.65 15.98
C LEU A 362 -8.90 13.02 14.59
N ARG A 363 -10.12 12.71 14.14
CA ARG A 363 -10.37 12.22 12.79
C ARG A 363 -10.04 13.26 11.73
N LYS A 364 -10.45 14.52 11.94
CA LYS A 364 -10.07 15.63 11.05
C LYS A 364 -8.57 15.85 11.04
N ALA A 365 -7.91 15.77 12.18
CA ALA A 365 -6.45 15.85 12.30
C ALA A 365 -5.74 14.79 11.46
N GLY A 366 -6.28 13.57 11.38
CA GLY A 366 -5.73 12.48 10.56
C GLY A 366 -5.54 12.84 9.06
N ARG A 367 -6.34 13.79 8.53
CA ARG A 367 -6.18 14.28 7.15
C ARG A 367 -4.89 15.10 6.94
N TYR A 368 -4.30 15.58 8.01
CA TYR A 368 -3.12 16.44 8.01
C TYR A 368 -1.91 15.81 8.69
N MET A 369 -1.97 14.50 9.00
CA MET A 369 -0.89 13.78 9.64
C MET A 369 0.02 13.09 8.62
N VAL A 370 1.33 13.12 8.89
CA VAL A 370 2.34 12.31 8.22
C VAL A 370 2.90 11.35 9.27
N SER A 371 2.85 10.05 8.97
CA SER A 371 3.44 9.03 9.83
C SER A 371 4.94 8.96 9.56
N VAL A 372 5.73 9.05 10.61
CA VAL A 372 7.20 8.96 10.58
C VAL A 372 7.68 7.85 11.49
N TRP A 373 8.80 7.25 11.15
CA TRP A 373 9.39 6.17 11.93
C TRP A 373 9.78 6.64 13.33
N SER A 374 9.42 5.87 14.34
CA SER A 374 9.66 6.12 15.76
C SER A 374 10.36 4.94 16.38
N GLN A 375 11.48 5.20 17.04
CA GLN A 375 12.22 4.23 17.82
C GLN A 375 12.96 4.93 18.96
N THR A 376 12.71 4.49 20.19
CA THR A 376 13.46 4.94 21.37
C THR A 376 14.71 4.10 21.55
N GLY A 377 15.81 4.70 22.02
CA GLY A 377 17.04 3.99 22.32
C GLY A 377 18.31 4.67 21.74
N PRO A 378 19.42 3.90 21.63
CA PRO A 378 20.71 4.46 21.19
C PRO A 378 20.73 5.00 19.76
N ARG A 379 19.76 4.59 18.95
CA ARG A 379 19.53 5.10 17.58
C ARG A 379 18.07 5.53 17.49
N PRO A 380 17.77 6.81 17.85
CA PRO A 380 16.41 7.31 17.83
C PRO A 380 15.84 7.32 16.42
N GLY A 381 14.52 7.10 16.31
CA GLY A 381 13.79 7.23 15.07
C GLY A 381 13.70 8.68 14.60
N LEU A 382 13.16 8.88 13.40
CA LEU A 382 13.00 10.22 12.83
C LEU A 382 12.10 11.11 13.70
N TYR A 383 11.06 10.54 14.30
CA TYR A 383 10.14 11.26 15.18
C TYR A 383 10.86 11.85 16.41
N GLU A 384 11.69 11.03 17.09
CA GLU A 384 12.46 11.42 18.26
C GLU A 384 13.52 12.47 17.90
N GLN A 385 14.14 12.35 16.73
CA GLN A 385 15.12 13.32 16.24
C GLN A 385 14.45 14.67 15.99
N MET A 386 13.31 14.71 15.29
CA MET A 386 12.57 15.94 15.03
C MET A 386 12.12 16.64 16.33
N LEU A 387 11.81 15.87 17.37
CA LEU A 387 11.49 16.42 18.70
C LEU A 387 12.73 17.01 19.36
N ALA A 388 13.86 16.30 19.33
CA ALA A 388 15.11 16.73 19.96
C ALA A 388 15.67 18.01 19.30
N ASP A 389 15.52 18.14 17.99
CA ASP A 389 15.99 19.30 17.22
C ASP A 389 14.97 20.48 17.24
N GLY A 390 13.84 20.32 17.95
CA GLY A 390 12.80 21.36 18.06
C GLY A 390 12.01 21.62 16.78
N VAL A 391 12.15 20.76 15.78
CA VAL A 391 11.40 20.82 14.50
C VAL A 391 9.93 20.51 14.72
N THR A 392 9.65 19.64 15.70
CA THR A 392 8.29 19.30 16.14
C THR A 392 8.12 19.55 17.64
N GLU A 393 6.88 19.69 18.06
CA GLU A 393 6.48 19.79 19.47
C GLU A 393 5.46 18.70 19.80
N ALA A 394 5.72 17.93 20.87
CA ALA A 394 4.82 16.86 21.27
C ALA A 394 3.46 17.40 21.72
N LEU A 395 2.38 16.80 21.21
CA LEU A 395 1.01 17.04 21.66
C LEU A 395 0.55 15.97 22.64
N ASP A 396 1.03 14.75 22.45
CA ASP A 396 0.84 13.59 23.32
C ASP A 396 1.90 12.51 23.01
N GLU A 397 1.75 11.29 23.58
CA GLU A 397 2.70 10.19 23.39
C GLU A 397 2.78 9.67 21.95
N GLN A 398 1.78 9.95 21.11
CA GLN A 398 1.65 9.40 19.76
C GLN A 398 1.69 10.45 18.66
N MET A 399 1.62 11.72 19.02
CA MET A 399 1.45 12.80 18.06
C MET A 399 2.27 14.03 18.44
N ALA A 400 2.91 14.63 17.44
CA ALA A 400 3.55 15.94 17.53
C ALA A 400 3.01 16.89 16.47
N VAL A 401 3.16 18.20 16.64
CA VAL A 401 2.88 19.21 15.64
C VAL A 401 4.19 19.70 15.02
N LEU A 402 4.19 19.90 13.71
CA LEU A 402 5.30 20.49 12.98
C LEU A 402 5.37 21.99 13.31
N LYS A 403 6.51 22.46 13.85
CA LYS A 403 6.78 23.88 14.16
C LYS A 403 7.57 24.55 13.05
N ASP A 404 8.60 23.88 12.57
CA ASP A 404 9.40 24.37 11.45
C ASP A 404 8.77 23.96 10.11
N LEU A 405 8.00 24.88 9.54
CA LEU A 405 7.33 24.64 8.26
C LEU A 405 8.29 24.58 7.06
N SER A 406 9.55 24.98 7.21
CA SER A 406 10.52 24.91 6.11
C SER A 406 10.84 23.48 5.69
N VAL A 407 10.64 22.50 6.59
CA VAL A 407 10.83 21.07 6.31
C VAL A 407 9.62 20.40 5.66
N TYR A 408 8.52 21.14 5.45
CA TYR A 408 7.36 20.64 4.69
C TYR A 408 7.17 21.48 3.42
N LYS A 409 7.60 20.91 2.30
CA LYS A 409 7.57 21.58 1.00
C LYS A 409 6.31 21.21 0.22
N GLU A 410 5.78 22.16 -0.56
CA GLU A 410 4.61 21.92 -1.42
C GLU A 410 4.91 20.86 -2.48
N GLU A 411 6.15 20.80 -2.97
CA GLU A 411 6.57 19.87 -4.01
C GLU A 411 6.82 18.45 -3.51
N THR A 412 7.31 18.26 -2.28
CA THR A 412 7.82 16.96 -1.79
C THR A 412 7.27 16.51 -0.45
N GLY A 413 6.50 17.36 0.25
CA GLY A 413 5.98 17.09 1.59
C GLY A 413 7.06 17.17 2.67
N LEU A 414 6.95 16.35 3.70
CA LEU A 414 7.88 16.33 4.82
C LEU A 414 9.25 15.81 4.38
N THR A 415 10.27 16.67 4.46
CA THR A 415 11.63 16.41 4.00
C THR A 415 12.63 16.77 5.09
N TYR A 416 12.56 16.13 6.25
CA TYR A 416 13.54 16.27 7.28
C TYR A 416 14.63 15.20 7.10
N GLU A 417 15.89 15.64 6.92
CA GLU A 417 17.08 14.78 6.79
C GLU A 417 18.13 15.24 7.77
N GLN A 418 18.76 14.29 8.45
CA GLN A 418 20.05 14.58 9.08
C GLN A 418 21.14 14.65 8.01
N GLU A 419 22.10 15.55 8.16
CA GLU A 419 23.23 15.76 7.24
C GLU A 419 24.18 14.56 7.08
N GLU A 420 23.93 13.43 7.71
CA GLU A 420 24.76 12.22 7.58
C GLU A 420 23.95 10.98 7.16
N GLY A 421 24.02 10.68 5.89
CA GLY A 421 24.21 9.35 5.27
C GLY A 421 23.41 8.15 5.77
N ARG A 422 22.09 8.25 6.04
CA ARG A 422 21.25 7.07 6.27
C ARG A 422 19.96 7.15 5.48
N GLY A 423 19.91 6.29 4.43
CA GLY A 423 18.67 6.05 3.71
C GLY A 423 17.57 5.60 4.66
N LEU A 424 16.48 6.35 4.70
CA LEU A 424 15.24 5.99 5.38
C LEU A 424 14.58 4.86 4.58
N PHE A 425 14.72 3.65 5.11
CA PHE A 425 13.94 2.50 4.69
C PHE A 425 12.64 2.49 5.51
N ALA A 426 11.53 2.80 4.90
CA ALA A 426 10.17 2.44 5.30
C ALA A 426 9.24 2.51 4.10
#